data_2a2ac45daeb36e41eac81c2296066098
#
_entry.id   2a2ac45daeb36e41eac81c2296066098
#
_cell.length_a   1.000
_cell.length_b   1.000
_cell.length_c   1.000
_cell.angle_alpha   90.00
_cell.angle_beta   90.00
_cell.angle_gamma   90.00
#
_symmetry.space_group_name_H-M   'P 1'
#
loop_
_entity.id
_entity.type
_entity.pdbx_description
1 polymer ?
#
loop_
_entity_poly.entity_id
_entity_poly.type
_entity_poly.pdbx_seq_one_letter_code
_entity_poly.pdbx_strand_id
1 'polypeptide(L)'
;MDGSRYVIPELSEKPVLLHFWATWCPVCDLQKGSVQSISRDYPVLTIASWSEGEAEVKQYMQDNGLTFPVMLDNSGQLARDFGLKGVPASFILSPAGEIKYVETGYTTEAGLRIRLWLSTLTE
;
A
#
# COMPACT_ATOMS: atom_id res chain seq x y z
N MET A 1 -5.46 -9.85 -11.55
CA MET A 1 -4.85 -10.48 -10.38
C MET A 1 -5.57 -11.79 -10.09
N ASP A 2 -4.84 -12.80 -9.83
CA ASP A 2 -5.43 -14.12 -9.70
C ASP A 2 -5.86 -14.46 -8.27
N GLY A 3 -5.66 -13.58 -7.34
CA GLY A 3 -6.14 -13.78 -5.99
C GLY A 3 -5.41 -14.83 -5.18
N SER A 4 -4.68 -15.71 -5.80
CA SER A 4 -4.02 -16.78 -5.08
C SER A 4 -2.57 -16.46 -4.78
N ARG A 5 -2.04 -15.46 -5.43
CA ARG A 5 -0.70 -15.01 -5.15
C ARG A 5 -0.55 -13.59 -5.65
N TYR A 6 0.32 -12.89 -5.01
CA TYR A 6 0.56 -11.51 -5.32
C TYR A 6 1.99 -11.36 -5.78
N VAL A 7 2.17 -10.58 -6.85
CA VAL A 7 3.50 -10.32 -7.33
C VAL A 7 4.02 -9.11 -6.57
N ILE A 8 4.74 -9.40 -5.52
CA ILE A 8 5.39 -8.36 -4.75
C ILE A 8 6.76 -8.17 -5.38
N PRO A 9 7.21 -6.93 -5.55
CA PRO A 9 8.51 -6.71 -6.18
C PRO A 9 9.65 -7.06 -5.24
N GLU A 10 9.57 -8.24 -4.64
CA GLU A 10 10.58 -8.70 -3.70
C GLU A 10 11.88 -9.01 -4.39
N LEU A 11 11.88 -9.06 -5.71
CA LEU A 11 13.12 -9.23 -6.42
C LEU A 11 14.03 -8.04 -6.29
N SER A 12 13.46 -6.94 -5.83
CA SER A 12 14.23 -5.77 -5.52
C SER A 12 15.07 -6.02 -4.27
N GLU A 13 16.19 -5.31 -4.17
CA GLU A 13 16.97 -5.35 -2.95
C GLU A 13 16.50 -4.34 -1.93
N LYS A 14 15.35 -3.73 -2.18
CA LYS A 14 14.79 -2.72 -1.32
C LYS A 14 13.58 -3.27 -0.58
N PRO A 15 13.26 -2.67 0.56
CA PRO A 15 12.02 -3.01 1.25
C PRO A 15 10.82 -2.53 0.45
N VAL A 16 9.66 -3.10 0.73
CA VAL A 16 8.43 -2.82 -0.03
C VAL A 16 7.38 -2.25 0.91
N LEU A 17 6.68 -1.23 0.43
CA LEU A 17 5.49 -0.71 1.12
C LEU A 17 4.26 -1.31 0.45
N LEU A 18 3.47 -2.03 1.25
CA LEU A 18 2.19 -2.57 0.81
C LEU A 18 1.12 -1.76 1.50
N HIS A 19 0.32 -1.02 0.72
CA HIS A 19 -0.59 -0.03 1.29
C HIS A 19 -2.02 -0.28 0.86
N PHE A 20 -2.93 -0.42 1.83
CA PHE A 20 -4.36 -0.61 1.58
C PHE A 20 -5.09 0.71 1.73
N TRP A 21 -5.99 1.01 0.79
CA TRP A 21 -6.72 2.27 0.80
C TRP A 21 -8.06 2.13 0.08
N ALA A 22 -8.86 3.18 0.10
CA ALA A 22 -10.15 3.20 -0.61
C ALA A 22 -10.40 4.61 -1.12
N THR A 23 -11.15 4.71 -2.21
CA THR A 23 -11.42 6.01 -2.84
C THR A 23 -12.27 6.92 -1.97
N TRP A 24 -13.09 6.34 -1.10
CA TRP A 24 -14.04 7.09 -0.26
C TRP A 24 -13.47 7.43 1.12
N CYS A 25 -12.26 7.05 1.40
CA CYS A 25 -11.67 7.14 2.74
C CYS A 25 -10.96 8.47 2.94
N PRO A 26 -11.45 9.35 3.83
CA PRO A 26 -10.81 10.66 4.03
C PRO A 26 -9.38 10.56 4.55
N VAL A 27 -9.11 9.62 5.44
CA VAL A 27 -7.77 9.46 5.99
C VAL A 27 -6.81 8.95 4.92
N CYS A 28 -7.28 8.07 4.06
CA CYS A 28 -6.49 7.61 2.92
C CYS A 28 -6.14 8.79 2.00
N ASP A 29 -7.11 9.69 1.82
CA ASP A 29 -6.89 10.87 0.97
C ASP A 29 -5.80 11.76 1.55
N LEU A 30 -5.73 11.87 2.87
CA LEU A 30 -4.66 12.62 3.51
C LEU A 30 -3.29 12.00 3.30
N GLN A 31 -3.25 10.68 3.16
CA GLN A 31 -1.99 9.95 3.08
C GLN A 31 -1.51 9.70 1.66
N LYS A 32 -2.35 9.92 0.66
CA LYS A 32 -2.03 9.55 -0.72
C LYS A 32 -0.74 10.20 -1.24
N GLY A 33 -0.53 11.45 -0.89
CA GLY A 33 0.66 12.15 -1.35
C GLY A 33 1.93 11.56 -0.79
N SER A 34 1.88 11.12 0.47
CA SER A 34 3.03 10.47 1.10
C SER A 34 3.36 9.15 0.40
N VAL A 35 2.33 8.37 0.08
CA VAL A 35 2.54 7.09 -0.60
C VAL A 35 3.11 7.33 -1.98
N GLN A 36 2.58 8.33 -2.71
CA GLN A 36 3.10 8.66 -4.02
C GLN A 36 4.57 9.09 -3.94
N SER A 37 4.90 9.90 -2.94
CA SER A 37 6.28 10.34 -2.75
C SER A 37 7.21 9.17 -2.49
N ILE A 38 6.79 8.26 -1.61
CA ILE A 38 7.59 7.10 -1.28
C ILE A 38 7.80 6.21 -2.51
N SER A 39 6.81 6.15 -3.40
CA SER A 39 6.91 5.29 -4.58
C SER A 39 8.02 5.71 -5.52
N ARG A 40 8.54 6.92 -5.38
CA ARG A 40 9.66 7.38 -6.20
C ARG A 40 10.98 6.78 -5.74
N ASP A 41 11.04 6.35 -4.50
CA ASP A 41 12.30 5.88 -3.90
C ASP A 41 12.28 4.41 -3.50
N TYR A 42 11.09 3.86 -3.25
CA TYR A 42 10.93 2.48 -2.80
C TYR A 42 9.85 1.79 -3.62
N PRO A 43 9.94 0.47 -3.78
CA PRO A 43 8.84 -0.27 -4.39
C PRO A 43 7.59 -0.13 -3.54
N VAL A 44 6.48 0.21 -4.18
CA VAL A 44 5.19 0.35 -3.51
C VAL A 44 4.17 -0.43 -4.30
N LEU A 45 3.35 -1.20 -3.60
CA LEU A 45 2.18 -1.83 -4.18
C LEU A 45 1.00 -1.42 -3.34
N THR A 46 -0.05 -0.90 -3.98
CA THR A 46 -1.24 -0.51 -3.23
C THR A 46 -2.41 -1.40 -3.59
N ILE A 47 -3.32 -1.55 -2.64
CA ILE A 47 -4.53 -2.33 -2.82
C ILE A 47 -5.72 -1.42 -2.53
N ALA A 48 -6.57 -1.21 -3.54
CA ALA A 48 -7.78 -0.41 -3.38
C ALA A 48 -8.89 -1.35 -2.97
N SER A 49 -9.23 -1.34 -1.67
CA SER A 49 -10.23 -2.25 -1.11
C SER A 49 -11.55 -1.53 -0.95
N TRP A 50 -12.64 -2.27 -1.07
CA TRP A 50 -14.00 -1.76 -0.86
C TRP A 50 -14.31 -0.52 -1.72
N SER A 51 -13.69 -0.41 -2.88
CA SER A 51 -13.99 0.69 -3.80
C SER A 51 -14.88 0.16 -4.91
N GLU A 52 -15.44 1.11 -5.71
CA GLU A 52 -16.51 0.76 -6.65
C GLU A 52 -16.03 0.05 -7.90
N GLY A 53 -14.73 -0.10 -8.07
CA GLY A 53 -14.21 -0.84 -9.21
C GLY A 53 -13.18 -0.05 -9.97
N GLU A 54 -12.77 -0.63 -11.10
CA GLU A 54 -11.61 -0.11 -11.84
C GLU A 54 -11.83 1.32 -12.31
N ALA A 55 -13.02 1.62 -12.83
CA ALA A 55 -13.26 2.96 -13.38
C ALA A 55 -13.15 4.03 -12.32
N GLU A 56 -13.72 3.79 -11.13
CA GLU A 56 -13.66 4.76 -10.06
C GLU A 56 -12.22 4.93 -9.56
N VAL A 57 -11.51 3.83 -9.41
CA VAL A 57 -10.13 3.89 -8.94
C VAL A 57 -9.26 4.65 -9.94
N LYS A 58 -9.43 4.37 -11.23
CA LYS A 58 -8.67 5.08 -12.26
C LYS A 58 -8.96 6.57 -12.24
N GLN A 59 -10.24 6.93 -12.08
CA GLN A 59 -10.61 8.34 -12.06
C GLN A 59 -9.99 9.04 -10.87
N TYR A 60 -10.04 8.39 -9.71
CA TYR A 60 -9.43 8.95 -8.50
C TYR A 60 -7.92 9.16 -8.70
N MET A 61 -7.24 8.18 -9.29
CA MET A 61 -5.82 8.27 -9.53
C MET A 61 -5.50 9.44 -10.46
N GLN A 62 -6.27 9.57 -11.54
CA GLN A 62 -6.05 10.65 -12.50
C GLN A 62 -6.30 12.01 -11.85
N ASP A 63 -7.39 12.13 -11.11
CA ASP A 63 -7.76 13.40 -10.49
C ASP A 63 -6.71 13.86 -9.49
N ASN A 64 -5.96 12.94 -8.91
CA ASN A 64 -5.01 13.26 -7.86
C ASN A 64 -3.54 13.09 -8.29
N GLY A 65 -3.31 12.82 -9.56
CA GLY A 65 -1.95 12.72 -10.08
C GLY A 65 -1.15 11.57 -9.50
N LEU A 66 -1.82 10.45 -9.22
CA LEU A 66 -1.18 9.31 -8.59
C LEU A 66 -0.77 8.29 -9.66
N THR A 67 0.43 7.73 -9.49
CA THR A 67 0.97 6.77 -10.46
C THR A 67 1.44 5.48 -9.81
N PHE A 68 1.29 5.32 -8.50
CA PHE A 68 1.71 4.07 -7.86
C PHE A 68 0.87 2.89 -8.35
N PRO A 69 1.43 1.67 -8.33
CA PRO A 69 0.68 0.49 -8.77
C PRO A 69 -0.50 0.22 -7.85
N VAL A 70 -1.61 -0.23 -8.43
CA VAL A 70 -2.83 -0.51 -7.69
C VAL A 70 -3.38 -1.86 -8.09
N MET A 71 -3.72 -2.67 -7.09
CA MET A 71 -4.51 -3.88 -7.28
C MET A 71 -5.91 -3.62 -6.76
N LEU A 72 -6.91 -4.14 -7.47
CA LEU A 72 -8.30 -3.94 -7.07
C LEU A 72 -8.73 -5.03 -6.10
N ASP A 73 -9.44 -4.63 -5.06
CA ASP A 73 -9.97 -5.53 -4.05
C ASP A 73 -11.37 -5.04 -3.69
N ASN A 74 -12.27 -5.07 -4.68
CA ASN A 74 -13.58 -4.43 -4.54
C ASN A 74 -14.37 -4.94 -3.35
N SER A 75 -14.33 -6.25 -3.10
CA SER A 75 -15.08 -6.85 -2.00
C SER A 75 -14.40 -6.69 -0.65
N GLY A 76 -13.12 -6.31 -0.64
CA GLY A 76 -12.36 -6.23 0.59
C GLY A 76 -11.86 -7.59 1.08
N GLN A 77 -11.94 -8.61 0.22
CA GLN A 77 -11.52 -9.95 0.64
C GLN A 77 -10.04 -9.99 0.98
N LEU A 78 -9.21 -9.33 0.16
CA LEU A 78 -7.78 -9.32 0.42
C LEU A 78 -7.48 -8.59 1.72
N ALA A 79 -8.16 -7.47 1.96
CA ALA A 79 -7.97 -6.74 3.20
C ALA A 79 -8.32 -7.64 4.39
N ARG A 80 -9.42 -8.38 4.29
CA ARG A 80 -9.81 -9.29 5.36
C ARG A 80 -8.80 -10.41 5.55
N ASP A 81 -8.24 -10.91 4.44
CA ASP A 81 -7.22 -11.96 4.52
C ASP A 81 -5.98 -11.47 5.27
N PHE A 82 -5.71 -10.18 5.20
CA PHE A 82 -4.61 -9.58 5.94
C PHE A 82 -5.02 -9.15 7.35
N GLY A 83 -6.22 -9.49 7.76
CA GLY A 83 -6.70 -9.18 9.11
C GLY A 83 -7.16 -7.76 9.31
N LEU A 84 -7.45 -7.05 8.23
CA LEU A 84 -7.83 -5.64 8.31
C LEU A 84 -9.32 -5.49 8.44
N LYS A 85 -9.74 -4.51 9.24
CA LYS A 85 -11.14 -4.15 9.40
C LYS A 85 -11.45 -2.83 8.73
N GLY A 86 -10.45 -2.15 8.22
CA GLY A 86 -10.64 -0.86 7.57
C GLY A 86 -9.35 -0.39 6.93
N VAL A 87 -9.41 0.79 6.37
CA VAL A 87 -8.28 1.42 5.70
C VAL A 87 -8.09 2.82 6.26
N PRO A 88 -6.91 3.41 6.13
CA PRO A 88 -5.72 2.89 5.49
C PRO A 88 -4.96 1.91 6.38
N ALA A 89 -4.13 1.10 5.77
CA ALA A 89 -3.23 0.23 6.50
C ALA A 89 -1.98 0.03 5.66
N SER A 90 -0.83 -0.02 6.32
CA SER A 90 0.45 -0.13 5.65
C SER A 90 1.24 -1.27 6.22
N PHE A 91 1.79 -2.09 5.36
CA PHE A 91 2.66 -3.19 5.74
C PHE A 91 4.03 -2.92 5.16
N ILE A 92 5.05 -3.00 6.00
CA ILE A 92 6.43 -2.83 5.55
C ILE A 92 7.07 -4.20 5.46
N LEU A 93 7.49 -4.56 4.25
CA LEU A 93 8.15 -5.84 4.03
C LEU A 93 9.64 -5.60 3.85
N SER A 94 10.44 -6.47 4.47
CA SER A 94 11.89 -6.40 4.30
C SER A 94 12.25 -6.78 2.87
N PRO A 95 13.49 -6.53 2.44
CA PRO A 95 13.92 -6.98 1.11
C PRO A 95 13.74 -8.47 0.91
N ALA A 96 13.74 -9.26 1.98
CA ALA A 96 13.51 -10.71 1.88
C ALA A 96 12.02 -11.05 1.76
N GLY A 97 11.13 -10.07 1.86
CA GLY A 97 9.71 -10.30 1.72
C GLY A 97 8.97 -10.58 3.02
N GLU A 98 9.62 -10.38 4.15
CA GLU A 98 8.99 -10.61 5.44
C GLU A 98 8.33 -9.35 5.95
N ILE A 99 7.13 -9.50 6.56
CA ILE A 99 6.43 -8.37 7.15
C ILE A 99 7.15 -7.96 8.42
N LYS A 100 7.66 -6.74 8.44
CA LYS A 100 8.39 -6.21 9.60
C LYS A 100 7.58 -5.23 10.42
N TYR A 101 6.69 -4.48 9.79
CA TYR A 101 5.86 -3.50 10.49
C TYR A 101 4.46 -3.51 9.92
N VAL A 102 3.47 -3.31 10.77
CA VAL A 102 2.08 -3.17 10.37
C VAL A 102 1.55 -1.91 11.04
N GLU A 103 1.07 -0.97 10.22
CA GLU A 103 0.52 0.28 10.72
C GLU A 103 -0.91 0.40 10.24
N THR A 104 -1.86 0.49 11.18
CA THR A 104 -3.24 0.74 10.82
C THR A 104 -3.55 2.20 11.09
N GLY A 105 -4.32 2.80 10.17
CA GLY A 105 -4.60 4.22 10.25
C GLY A 105 -3.50 5.04 9.63
N TYR A 106 -3.54 6.34 9.90
CA TYR A 106 -2.60 7.28 9.31
C TYR A 106 -1.20 7.13 9.90
N THR A 107 -0.20 7.12 9.05
CA THR A 107 1.20 7.18 9.45
C THR A 107 1.87 8.22 8.57
N THR A 108 2.71 9.05 9.16
CA THR A 108 3.39 10.10 8.40
C THR A 108 4.35 9.51 7.40
N GLU A 109 4.67 10.30 6.39
CA GLU A 109 5.66 9.86 5.40
C GLU A 109 7.00 9.57 6.06
N ALA A 110 7.44 10.44 6.96
CA ALA A 110 8.70 10.21 7.66
C ALA A 110 8.65 8.90 8.44
N GLY A 111 7.53 8.63 9.10
CA GLY A 111 7.38 7.39 9.84
C GLY A 111 7.47 6.16 8.97
N LEU A 112 6.83 6.20 7.80
CA LEU A 112 6.89 5.08 6.87
C LEU A 112 8.30 4.91 6.31
N ARG A 113 8.96 6.02 5.95
CA ARG A 113 10.31 5.93 5.41
C ARG A 113 11.31 5.40 6.43
N ILE A 114 11.16 5.79 7.69
CA ILE A 114 12.03 5.28 8.74
C ILE A 114 11.85 3.77 8.89
N ARG A 115 10.61 3.29 8.86
CA ARG A 115 10.34 1.86 8.98
C ARG A 115 10.89 1.08 7.78
N LEU A 116 10.76 1.64 6.58
CA LEU A 116 11.32 1.03 5.40
C LEU A 116 12.84 0.89 5.53
N TRP A 117 13.48 1.94 5.99
CA TRP A 117 14.92 1.92 6.17
C TRP A 117 15.33 0.90 7.24
N LEU A 118 14.62 0.91 8.38
CA LEU A 118 14.93 -0.01 9.47
C LEU A 118 14.78 -1.47 9.06
N SER A 119 13.83 -1.76 8.18
CA SER A 119 13.61 -3.14 7.76
C SER A 119 14.80 -3.70 6.99
N THR A 120 15.65 -2.84 6.43
CA THR A 120 16.85 -3.31 5.74
C THR A 120 17.93 -3.75 6.70
N LEU A 121 17.85 -3.33 7.95
CA LEU A 121 18.88 -3.61 8.95
C LEU A 121 18.63 -4.89 9.73
N THR A 122 17.40 -5.40 9.69
CA THR A 122 16.97 -6.50 10.55
C THR A 122 16.78 -7.80 9.79
N GLU A 123 17.27 -7.90 8.61
CA GLU A 123 17.12 -9.10 7.80
C GLU A 123 17.85 -10.27 8.37
#